data_3e2a99e0bdde68dae0e7abbbea4b0997
#
_entry.id   3e2a99e0bdde68dae0e7abbbea4b0997
#
_cell.length_a   1.000
_cell.length_b   1.000
_cell.length_c   1.000
_cell.angle_alpha   90.00
_cell.angle_beta   90.00
_cell.angle_gamma   90.00
#
_symmetry.space_group_name_H-M   'P 1'
#
loop_
_entity.id
_entity.type
_entity.pdbx_description
1 polymer ?
#
loop_
_entity_poly.entity_id
_entity_poly.type
_entity_poly.pdbx_seq_one_letter_code
_entity_poly.pdbx_strand_id
1 'polypeptide(L)'
;LTPEGFPTIPCPTYPEIRLSLMPASKVARIIRQVSPDYLHIATEGPLGLAARNFAKRNGVKFTTAYHTRFPEYVHSRFRLPLSITYSFLRWFHGPGKALLAPTKTVVNDLADRNVGNPVLWPRGVDLDHFSPATRRKKNPKPIFIYVGRVAVEKNIGAFLDLDLDGEKWVVGDGPAMAQLRNRYPGVVFHGMKTRDELPAFYRQAVVFVFPSRTDTFGLVLLEAMACGLPVAAFPVTGPIDVVGDSDGGVLDDDLGAACREALKKPRGKVRAYAETFPWDNASRMFLSHLVLSRNPEDYSVLDNPYKDNTGMLRAVAAARNSFSGLRFAIAEESAFRQELALAIPMLLIAFVLPGELALKMLMVMTTVLVLIVELLNSSVEAAVDRISYSRHGLSRRAKDYGSAAVLLSLVLCFVVYGFCIMEALAG
;
A
#
# COMPACT_ATOMS: atom_id res chain seq x y z
N LEU A 1 4.88 0.03 1.30
CA LEU A 1 5.61 0.82 2.30
C LEU A 1 5.08 2.25 2.29
N THR A 2 4.77 2.76 3.47
CA THR A 2 4.35 4.15 3.73
C THR A 2 5.43 4.86 4.56
N PRO A 3 5.41 6.20 4.68
CA PRO A 3 6.34 6.93 5.55
C PRO A 3 6.25 6.54 7.03
N GLU A 4 5.15 5.94 7.46
CA GLU A 4 4.95 5.42 8.81
C GLU A 4 6.05 4.40 9.16
N GLY A 5 6.60 4.53 10.35
CA GLY A 5 7.72 3.71 10.78
C GLY A 5 9.10 4.12 10.24
N PHE A 6 9.20 5.25 9.54
CA PHE A 6 10.46 5.90 9.18
C PHE A 6 10.59 7.24 9.89
N PRO A 7 11.82 7.71 10.20
CA PRO A 7 12.04 9.12 10.55
C PRO A 7 11.56 10.00 9.39
N THR A 8 10.75 11.01 9.67
CA THR A 8 10.15 11.86 8.62
C THR A 8 10.25 13.33 8.93
N ILE A 9 10.31 14.14 7.89
CA ILE A 9 10.13 15.58 7.94
C ILE A 9 8.91 15.98 7.11
N PRO A 10 8.20 17.06 7.45
CA PRO A 10 7.14 17.59 6.61
C PRO A 10 7.72 18.13 5.29
N CYS A 11 6.99 17.94 4.19
CA CYS A 11 7.34 18.60 2.93
C CYS A 11 7.16 20.11 3.07
N PRO A 12 8.13 20.95 2.67
CA PRO A 12 8.11 22.40 2.94
C PRO A 12 6.86 23.14 2.50
N THR A 13 6.20 22.69 1.45
CA THR A 13 4.98 23.33 0.90
C THR A 13 3.70 22.55 1.16
N TYR A 14 3.82 21.34 1.70
CA TYR A 14 2.74 20.40 1.96
C TYR A 14 3.04 19.64 3.26
N PRO A 15 2.87 20.28 4.44
CA PRO A 15 3.27 19.70 5.72
C PRO A 15 2.59 18.35 6.03
N GLU A 16 1.43 18.10 5.45
CA GLU A 16 0.71 16.84 5.52
C GLU A 16 1.43 15.70 4.78
N ILE A 17 2.28 16.01 3.80
CA ILE A 17 3.11 15.03 3.11
C ILE A 17 4.39 14.83 3.91
N ARG A 18 4.59 13.62 4.43
CA ARG A 18 5.76 13.26 5.22
C ARG A 18 6.82 12.64 4.32
N LEU A 19 8.01 13.23 4.31
CA LEU A 19 9.17 12.75 3.56
C LEU A 19 10.06 11.90 4.48
N SER A 20 10.33 10.66 4.10
CA SER A 20 11.18 9.75 4.88
C SER A 20 12.65 10.12 4.76
N LEU A 21 13.34 10.16 5.90
CA LEU A 21 14.78 10.40 5.96
C LEU A 21 15.56 9.09 5.88
N MET A 22 16.64 9.08 5.07
CA MET A 22 17.59 7.94 4.92
C MET A 22 16.92 6.55 4.81
N PRO A 23 15.89 6.35 3.97
CA PRO A 23 15.12 5.11 3.95
C PRO A 23 15.86 3.93 3.32
N ALA A 24 17.00 4.14 2.65
CA ALA A 24 17.62 3.17 1.73
C ALA A 24 17.92 1.81 2.38
N SER A 25 18.55 1.77 3.55
CA SER A 25 18.92 0.51 4.22
C SER A 25 17.69 -0.25 4.73
N LYS A 26 16.72 0.47 5.28
CA LYS A 26 15.48 -0.14 5.80
C LYS A 26 14.60 -0.64 4.66
N VAL A 27 14.44 0.12 3.57
CA VAL A 27 13.70 -0.30 2.37
C VAL A 27 14.36 -1.55 1.77
N ALA A 28 15.68 -1.57 1.61
CA ALA A 28 16.41 -2.72 1.10
C ALA A 28 16.20 -3.97 1.96
N ARG A 29 16.22 -3.83 3.29
CA ARG A 29 15.97 -4.91 4.23
C ARG A 29 14.56 -5.46 4.06
N ILE A 30 13.55 -4.59 4.04
CA ILE A 30 12.14 -5.00 3.92
C ILE A 30 11.90 -5.73 2.58
N ILE A 31 12.41 -5.19 1.46
CA ILE A 31 12.24 -5.84 0.15
C ILE A 31 12.90 -7.23 0.14
N ARG A 32 14.09 -7.39 0.75
CA ARG A 32 14.72 -8.72 0.87
C ARG A 32 13.93 -9.68 1.75
N GLN A 33 13.42 -9.21 2.89
CA GLN A 33 12.64 -10.04 3.82
C GLN A 33 11.31 -10.50 3.23
N VAL A 34 10.61 -9.58 2.56
CA VAL A 34 9.29 -9.87 1.95
C VAL A 34 9.44 -10.66 0.66
N SER A 35 10.56 -10.49 -0.07
CA SER A 35 10.80 -11.10 -1.41
C SER A 35 9.57 -11.03 -2.32
N PRO A 36 9.06 -9.82 -2.65
CA PRO A 36 7.77 -9.67 -3.30
C PRO A 36 7.79 -10.20 -4.74
N ASP A 37 6.71 -10.85 -5.17
CA ASP A 37 6.52 -11.28 -6.55
C ASP A 37 6.43 -10.09 -7.51
N TYR A 38 5.88 -8.98 -7.06
CA TYR A 38 5.71 -7.76 -7.83
C TYR A 38 6.20 -6.55 -7.03
N LEU A 39 6.98 -5.69 -7.68
CA LEU A 39 7.44 -4.43 -7.10
C LEU A 39 6.83 -3.26 -7.87
N HIS A 40 5.94 -2.51 -7.22
CA HIS A 40 5.37 -1.29 -7.77
C HIS A 40 5.80 -0.07 -6.96
N ILE A 41 6.32 0.96 -7.63
CA ILE A 41 6.80 2.20 -7.02
C ILE A 41 5.81 3.31 -7.38
N ALA A 42 4.96 3.66 -6.42
CA ALA A 42 3.84 4.57 -6.63
C ALA A 42 4.24 6.05 -6.70
N THR A 43 5.39 6.44 -6.15
CA THR A 43 5.79 7.87 -6.09
C THR A 43 7.29 8.05 -6.22
N GLU A 44 7.72 9.23 -6.68
CA GLU A 44 9.10 9.63 -6.88
C GLU A 44 9.79 10.13 -5.60
N GLY A 45 9.11 10.05 -4.47
CA GLY A 45 9.62 10.49 -3.16
C GLY A 45 10.79 9.62 -2.64
N PRO A 46 11.33 9.94 -1.44
CA PRO A 46 12.51 9.26 -0.90
C PRO A 46 12.37 7.74 -0.78
N LEU A 47 11.17 7.22 -0.43
CA LEU A 47 10.90 5.78 -0.40
C LEU A 47 10.96 5.15 -1.79
N GLY A 48 10.32 5.79 -2.78
CA GLY A 48 10.35 5.33 -4.16
C GLY A 48 11.75 5.34 -4.74
N LEU A 49 12.53 6.37 -4.44
CA LEU A 49 13.94 6.46 -4.85
C LEU A 49 14.79 5.34 -4.24
N ALA A 50 14.57 5.03 -2.95
CA ALA A 50 15.25 3.93 -2.28
C ALA A 50 14.90 2.57 -2.90
N ALA A 51 13.61 2.32 -3.16
CA ALA A 51 13.12 1.10 -3.79
C ALA A 51 13.66 0.95 -5.22
N ARG A 52 13.62 2.03 -6.03
CA ARG A 52 14.18 2.06 -7.38
C ARG A 52 15.68 1.73 -7.41
N ASN A 53 16.45 2.37 -6.53
CA ASN A 53 17.88 2.14 -6.48
C ASN A 53 18.23 0.73 -6.05
N PHE A 54 17.47 0.18 -5.08
CA PHE A 54 17.58 -1.23 -4.71
C PHE A 54 17.27 -2.14 -5.89
N ALA A 55 16.15 -1.94 -6.56
CA ALA A 55 15.72 -2.74 -7.70
C ALA A 55 16.77 -2.74 -8.83
N LYS A 56 17.28 -1.55 -9.20
CA LYS A 56 18.34 -1.42 -10.21
C LYS A 56 19.62 -2.18 -9.87
N ARG A 57 20.07 -2.07 -8.61
CA ARG A 57 21.33 -2.73 -8.16
C ARG A 57 21.21 -4.25 -8.09
N ASN A 58 20.01 -4.77 -7.86
CA ASN A 58 19.78 -6.21 -7.67
C ASN A 58 19.04 -6.87 -8.87
N GLY A 59 18.92 -6.21 -10.01
CA GLY A 59 18.26 -6.75 -11.20
C GLY A 59 16.76 -7.01 -11.04
N VAL A 60 16.12 -6.43 -10.01
CA VAL A 60 14.69 -6.61 -9.73
C VAL A 60 13.87 -5.77 -10.70
N LYS A 61 12.96 -6.40 -11.43
CA LYS A 61 12.02 -5.72 -12.32
C LYS A 61 10.96 -5.01 -11.48
N PHE A 62 10.51 -3.84 -11.93
CA PHE A 62 9.50 -3.05 -11.23
C PHE A 62 8.66 -2.22 -12.19
N THR A 63 7.49 -1.80 -11.73
CA THR A 63 6.64 -0.83 -12.40
C THR A 63 6.56 0.45 -11.58
N THR A 64 6.20 1.55 -12.22
CA THR A 64 6.03 2.85 -11.58
C THR A 64 4.67 3.46 -11.93
N ALA A 65 4.26 4.51 -11.22
CA ALA A 65 3.04 5.25 -11.54
C ALA A 65 3.30 6.75 -11.62
N TYR A 66 2.54 7.42 -12.47
CA TYR A 66 2.52 8.87 -12.60
C TYR A 66 1.14 9.40 -12.13
N HIS A 67 1.12 10.00 -10.95
CA HIS A 67 -0.12 10.45 -10.32
C HIS A 67 -0.35 11.95 -10.42
N THR A 68 0.72 12.72 -10.56
CA THR A 68 0.70 14.18 -10.46
C THR A 68 1.60 14.79 -11.52
N ARG A 69 1.19 15.88 -12.12
CA ARG A 69 2.04 16.68 -13.01
C ARG A 69 3.13 17.41 -12.23
N PHE A 70 4.01 16.61 -11.63
CA PHE A 70 5.11 17.09 -10.79
C PHE A 70 5.98 18.17 -11.47
N PRO A 71 6.35 18.05 -12.76
CA PRO A 71 7.13 19.09 -13.44
C PRO A 71 6.43 20.45 -13.46
N GLU A 72 5.14 20.47 -13.78
CA GLU A 72 4.35 21.70 -13.87
C GLU A 72 4.16 22.32 -12.48
N TYR A 73 3.95 21.51 -11.44
CA TYR A 73 3.87 21.99 -10.06
C TYR A 73 5.18 22.64 -9.60
N VAL A 74 6.31 21.98 -9.86
CA VAL A 74 7.63 22.51 -9.50
C VAL A 74 7.94 23.78 -10.28
N HIS A 75 7.60 23.81 -11.58
CA HIS A 75 7.78 24.98 -12.42
C HIS A 75 6.96 26.18 -11.94
N SER A 76 5.66 25.98 -11.68
CA SER A 76 4.78 27.07 -11.23
C SER A 76 5.20 27.68 -9.89
N ARG A 77 5.80 26.88 -9.02
CA ARG A 77 6.14 27.28 -7.66
C ARG A 77 7.55 27.76 -7.48
N PHE A 78 8.51 27.10 -8.12
CA PHE A 78 9.94 27.36 -7.97
C PHE A 78 10.60 27.93 -9.23
N ARG A 79 9.82 28.10 -10.31
CA ARG A 79 10.29 28.55 -11.63
C ARG A 79 11.44 27.69 -12.20
N LEU A 80 11.58 26.47 -11.72
CA LEU A 80 12.54 25.51 -12.28
C LEU A 80 12.16 25.17 -13.72
N PRO A 81 13.13 25.16 -14.66
CA PRO A 81 12.84 24.78 -16.04
C PRO A 81 12.24 23.38 -16.16
N LEU A 82 11.19 23.23 -16.95
CA LEU A 82 10.52 21.93 -17.19
C LEU A 82 11.48 20.86 -17.72
N SER A 83 12.52 21.26 -18.48
CA SER A 83 13.54 20.36 -19.00
C SER A 83 14.28 19.60 -17.90
N ILE A 84 14.57 20.25 -16.77
CA ILE A 84 15.27 19.64 -15.62
C ILE A 84 14.36 18.61 -14.93
N THR A 85 13.12 19.00 -14.65
CA THR A 85 12.16 18.12 -13.96
C THR A 85 11.76 16.93 -14.81
N TYR A 86 11.58 17.11 -16.14
CA TYR A 86 11.35 15.98 -17.04
C TYR A 86 12.59 15.09 -17.22
N SER A 87 13.81 15.65 -17.14
CA SER A 87 15.04 14.84 -17.12
C SER A 87 15.11 13.95 -15.89
N PHE A 88 14.68 14.46 -14.72
CA PHE A 88 14.54 13.66 -13.51
C PHE A 88 13.52 12.55 -13.69
N LEU A 89 12.34 12.83 -14.27
CA LEU A 89 11.33 11.82 -14.53
C LEU A 89 11.82 10.72 -15.50
N ARG A 90 12.49 11.10 -16.59
CA ARG A 90 13.11 10.12 -17.50
C ARG A 90 14.09 9.21 -16.77
N TRP A 91 14.95 9.82 -15.96
CA TRP A 91 15.92 9.07 -15.16
C TRP A 91 15.22 8.15 -14.14
N PHE A 92 14.17 8.64 -13.47
CA PHE A 92 13.48 7.87 -12.42
C PHE A 92 12.68 6.70 -13.01
N HIS A 93 11.84 6.95 -14.02
CA HIS A 93 10.92 5.96 -14.58
C HIS A 93 11.54 5.08 -15.67
N GLY A 94 12.61 5.55 -16.33
CA GLY A 94 13.23 4.85 -17.45
C GLY A 94 13.59 3.38 -17.20
N PRO A 95 14.13 2.98 -16.04
CA PRO A 95 14.41 1.57 -15.75
C PRO A 95 13.16 0.72 -15.45
N GLY A 96 11.99 1.33 -15.20
CA GLY A 96 10.72 0.63 -14.97
C GLY A 96 10.21 -0.08 -16.23
N LYS A 97 9.56 -1.22 -16.04
CA LYS A 97 8.99 -2.01 -17.16
C LYS A 97 7.72 -1.39 -17.70
N ALA A 98 6.94 -0.73 -16.86
CA ALA A 98 5.79 0.05 -17.22
C ALA A 98 5.66 1.28 -16.31
N LEU A 99 5.20 2.39 -16.87
CA LEU A 99 4.82 3.61 -16.18
C LEU A 99 3.30 3.78 -16.28
N LEU A 100 2.61 3.50 -15.20
CA LEU A 100 1.15 3.53 -15.16
C LEU A 100 0.67 4.98 -15.10
N ALA A 101 -0.06 5.42 -16.11
CA ALA A 101 -0.58 6.78 -16.23
C ALA A 101 -2.12 6.78 -16.28
N PRO A 102 -2.78 7.80 -15.69
CA PRO A 102 -4.22 7.75 -15.42
C PRO A 102 -5.11 7.96 -16.62
N THR A 103 -4.63 8.65 -17.67
CA THR A 103 -5.43 9.00 -18.84
C THR A 103 -4.64 8.84 -20.13
N LYS A 104 -5.36 8.72 -21.27
CA LYS A 104 -4.74 8.64 -22.60
C LYS A 104 -3.91 9.88 -22.92
N THR A 105 -4.42 11.07 -22.60
CA THR A 105 -3.69 12.32 -22.80
C THR A 105 -2.36 12.34 -22.03
N VAL A 106 -2.37 11.88 -20.77
CA VAL A 106 -1.13 11.79 -19.98
C VAL A 106 -0.18 10.72 -20.54
N VAL A 107 -0.70 9.58 -21.00
CA VAL A 107 0.14 8.54 -21.65
C VAL A 107 0.84 9.12 -22.87
N ASN A 108 0.12 9.83 -23.75
CA ASN A 108 0.69 10.44 -24.95
C ASN A 108 1.73 11.52 -24.60
N ASP A 109 1.42 12.43 -23.67
CA ASP A 109 2.34 13.49 -23.23
C ASP A 109 3.66 12.90 -22.64
N LEU A 110 3.59 11.82 -21.87
CA LEU A 110 4.76 11.14 -21.34
C LEU A 110 5.55 10.40 -22.43
N ALA A 111 4.86 9.79 -23.39
CA ALA A 111 5.49 9.12 -24.54
C ALA A 111 6.25 10.12 -25.43
N ASP A 112 5.60 11.25 -25.79
CA ASP A 112 6.21 12.31 -26.59
C ASP A 112 7.46 12.91 -25.94
N ARG A 113 7.49 12.91 -24.61
CA ARG A 113 8.64 13.37 -23.80
C ARG A 113 9.64 12.26 -23.49
N ASN A 114 9.45 11.05 -23.98
CA ASN A 114 10.29 9.89 -23.72
C ASN A 114 10.46 9.59 -22.21
N VAL A 115 9.37 9.67 -21.43
CA VAL A 115 9.37 9.38 -20.00
C VAL A 115 8.92 7.93 -19.76
N GLY A 116 9.86 7.03 -19.55
CA GLY A 116 9.59 5.62 -19.24
C GLY A 116 8.87 4.87 -20.38
N ASN A 117 8.07 3.89 -19.99
CA ASN A 117 7.17 3.16 -20.89
C ASN A 117 5.72 3.38 -20.40
N PRO A 118 5.06 4.48 -20.81
CA PRO A 118 3.75 4.83 -20.27
C PRO A 118 2.65 3.90 -20.79
N VAL A 119 1.82 3.40 -19.87
CA VAL A 119 0.66 2.56 -20.15
C VAL A 119 -0.57 3.11 -19.44
N LEU A 120 -1.74 2.93 -20.02
CA LEU A 120 -2.98 3.42 -19.45
C LEU A 120 -3.38 2.61 -18.21
N TRP A 121 -3.61 3.32 -17.11
CA TRP A 121 -4.21 2.79 -15.90
C TRP A 121 -5.22 3.79 -15.35
N PRO A 122 -6.47 3.75 -15.81
CA PRO A 122 -7.53 4.67 -15.37
C PRO A 122 -7.89 4.39 -13.91
N ARG A 123 -8.64 5.31 -13.34
CA ARG A 123 -9.22 5.15 -12.01
C ARG A 123 -10.64 4.63 -12.13
N GLY A 124 -11.12 4.04 -11.05
CA GLY A 124 -12.50 3.67 -10.88
C GLY A 124 -13.17 4.50 -9.78
N VAL A 125 -14.46 4.32 -9.63
CA VAL A 125 -15.27 4.88 -8.56
C VAL A 125 -16.04 3.77 -7.85
N ASP A 126 -16.21 3.95 -6.54
CA ASP A 126 -17.04 3.09 -5.69
C ASP A 126 -18.51 3.46 -5.90
N LEU A 127 -19.17 2.68 -6.76
CA LEU A 127 -20.54 2.94 -7.20
C LEU A 127 -21.58 2.65 -6.11
N ASP A 128 -21.25 1.85 -5.12
CA ASP A 128 -22.12 1.57 -3.98
C ASP A 128 -22.06 2.72 -2.98
N HIS A 129 -20.88 3.20 -2.70
CA HIS A 129 -20.64 4.30 -1.78
C HIS A 129 -21.12 5.63 -2.37
N PHE A 130 -20.71 5.95 -3.60
CA PHE A 130 -21.17 7.13 -4.35
C PHE A 130 -22.38 6.76 -5.21
N SER A 131 -23.56 7.03 -4.72
CA SER A 131 -24.82 6.69 -5.38
C SER A 131 -25.81 7.83 -5.30
N PRO A 132 -26.75 7.95 -6.26
CA PRO A 132 -27.79 8.97 -6.22
C PRO A 132 -28.66 8.87 -4.97
N ALA A 133 -29.29 9.97 -4.57
CA ALA A 133 -30.31 9.96 -3.53
C ALA A 133 -31.60 9.30 -4.02
N THR A 134 -32.19 8.43 -3.19
CA THR A 134 -33.52 7.83 -3.44
C THR A 134 -34.63 8.89 -3.46
N ARG A 135 -34.52 9.91 -2.60
CA ARG A 135 -35.36 11.10 -2.59
C ARG A 135 -34.51 12.35 -2.42
N ARG A 136 -34.60 13.27 -3.36
CA ARG A 136 -33.88 14.54 -3.28
C ARG A 136 -34.70 15.55 -2.47
N LYS A 137 -34.09 16.16 -1.47
CA LYS A 137 -34.64 17.39 -0.87
C LYS A 137 -34.57 18.51 -1.91
N LYS A 138 -35.68 19.17 -2.20
CA LYS A 138 -35.68 20.40 -2.99
C LYS A 138 -35.05 21.50 -2.12
N ASN A 139 -33.87 21.95 -2.48
CA ASN A 139 -33.30 23.16 -1.88
C ASN A 139 -33.99 24.38 -2.46
N PRO A 140 -34.17 25.46 -1.69
CA PRO A 140 -34.79 26.69 -2.15
C PRO A 140 -34.08 27.31 -3.35
N LYS A 141 -32.74 27.21 -3.34
CA LYS A 141 -31.86 27.64 -4.44
C LYS A 141 -31.02 26.49 -4.95
N PRO A 142 -30.65 26.47 -6.24
CA PRO A 142 -29.72 25.50 -6.78
C PRO A 142 -28.33 25.63 -6.12
N ILE A 143 -27.66 24.52 -5.85
CA ILE A 143 -26.33 24.49 -5.23
C ILE A 143 -25.30 24.05 -6.28
N PHE A 144 -24.34 24.94 -6.54
CA PHE A 144 -23.14 24.64 -7.31
C PHE A 144 -22.02 24.29 -6.32
N ILE A 145 -21.37 23.14 -6.51
CA ILE A 145 -20.43 22.62 -5.53
C ILE A 145 -19.04 22.39 -6.12
N TYR A 146 -18.03 22.78 -5.37
CA TYR A 146 -16.65 22.37 -5.53
C TYR A 146 -16.28 21.41 -4.39
N VAL A 147 -15.59 20.30 -4.69
CA VAL A 147 -15.03 19.38 -3.70
C VAL A 147 -13.57 19.15 -4.03
N GLY A 148 -12.71 19.36 -3.06
CA GLY A 148 -11.28 19.13 -3.20
C GLY A 148 -10.42 20.03 -2.33
N ARG A 149 -9.10 19.93 -2.51
CA ARG A 149 -8.13 20.76 -1.80
C ARG A 149 -8.33 22.24 -2.15
N VAL A 150 -8.32 23.09 -1.13
CA VAL A 150 -8.47 24.54 -1.28
C VAL A 150 -7.08 25.18 -1.41
N ALA A 151 -6.58 25.24 -2.66
CA ALA A 151 -5.24 25.73 -2.97
C ALA A 151 -5.23 26.54 -4.28
N VAL A 152 -4.20 27.36 -4.47
CA VAL A 152 -4.09 28.29 -5.62
C VAL A 152 -4.12 27.55 -6.95
N GLU A 153 -3.44 26.40 -7.05
CA GLU A 153 -3.39 25.58 -8.26
C GLU A 153 -4.74 24.98 -8.66
N LYS A 154 -5.72 24.96 -7.75
CA LYS A 154 -7.08 24.50 -8.04
C LYS A 154 -7.98 25.58 -8.65
N ASN A 155 -7.47 26.79 -8.76
CA ASN A 155 -8.14 27.88 -9.47
C ASN A 155 -9.60 28.15 -9.01
N ILE A 156 -9.87 27.95 -7.72
CA ILE A 156 -11.23 28.01 -7.14
C ILE A 156 -11.86 29.40 -7.36
N GLY A 157 -11.03 30.45 -7.39
CA GLY A 157 -11.48 31.80 -7.70
C GLY A 157 -12.30 31.89 -8.99
N ALA A 158 -11.90 31.16 -10.03
CA ALA A 158 -12.65 31.13 -11.30
C ALA A 158 -14.11 30.62 -11.14
N PHE A 159 -14.36 29.70 -10.19
CA PHE A 159 -15.71 29.29 -9.82
C PHE A 159 -16.43 30.33 -8.97
N LEU A 160 -15.72 30.91 -8.00
CA LEU A 160 -16.33 31.83 -7.04
C LEU A 160 -16.68 33.18 -7.66
N ASP A 161 -15.97 33.60 -8.71
CA ASP A 161 -16.23 34.82 -9.47
C ASP A 161 -17.43 34.70 -10.43
N LEU A 162 -17.94 33.48 -10.72
CA LEU A 162 -19.07 33.29 -11.63
C LEU A 162 -20.35 33.95 -11.07
N ASP A 163 -21.12 34.55 -11.95
CA ASP A 163 -22.49 34.95 -11.66
C ASP A 163 -23.45 33.79 -11.97
N LEU A 164 -23.90 33.11 -10.91
CA LEU A 164 -24.78 31.95 -10.95
C LEU A 164 -26.00 32.18 -10.06
N ASP A 165 -27.18 31.92 -10.59
CA ASP A 165 -28.42 31.95 -9.80
C ASP A 165 -28.48 30.72 -8.88
N GLY A 166 -27.82 30.81 -7.71
CA GLY A 166 -27.72 29.71 -6.77
C GLY A 166 -26.69 29.92 -5.66
N GLU A 167 -26.59 28.94 -4.79
CA GLU A 167 -25.59 28.91 -3.74
C GLU A 167 -24.29 28.28 -4.24
N LYS A 168 -23.16 28.81 -3.83
CA LYS A 168 -21.83 28.25 -4.07
C LYS A 168 -21.32 27.56 -2.82
N TRP A 169 -21.04 26.27 -2.94
CA TRP A 169 -20.49 25.46 -1.85
C TRP A 169 -19.05 25.03 -2.15
N VAL A 170 -18.19 25.18 -1.14
CA VAL A 170 -16.80 24.69 -1.19
C VAL A 170 -16.63 23.67 -0.07
N VAL A 171 -16.33 22.42 -0.46
CA VAL A 171 -16.05 21.30 0.46
C VAL A 171 -14.58 20.93 0.33
N GLY A 172 -13.86 20.95 1.44
CA GLY A 172 -12.43 20.68 1.51
C GLY A 172 -11.72 21.72 2.35
N ASP A 173 -10.41 21.58 2.45
CA ASP A 173 -9.55 22.50 3.19
C ASP A 173 -8.21 22.69 2.46
N GLY A 174 -7.44 23.69 2.87
CA GLY A 174 -6.12 23.95 2.34
C GLY A 174 -5.64 25.38 2.53
N PRO A 175 -4.42 25.68 2.05
CA PRO A 175 -3.71 26.92 2.35
C PRO A 175 -4.42 28.19 1.86
N ALA A 176 -5.30 28.10 0.86
CA ALA A 176 -6.05 29.26 0.35
C ALA A 176 -7.39 29.50 1.08
N MET A 177 -7.79 28.65 2.01
CA MET A 177 -9.11 28.70 2.66
C MET A 177 -9.40 30.06 3.34
N ALA A 178 -8.48 30.55 4.17
CA ALA A 178 -8.67 31.80 4.90
C ALA A 178 -8.82 33.00 3.96
N GLN A 179 -8.00 33.05 2.91
CA GLN A 179 -8.04 34.12 1.91
C GLN A 179 -9.37 34.11 1.13
N LEU A 180 -9.83 32.92 0.69
CA LEU A 180 -11.07 32.80 -0.07
C LEU A 180 -12.29 33.09 0.79
N ARG A 181 -12.35 32.68 2.04
CA ARG A 181 -13.46 33.05 2.95
C ARG A 181 -13.60 34.56 3.14
N ASN A 182 -12.47 35.26 3.29
CA ASN A 182 -12.48 36.71 3.46
C ASN A 182 -12.94 37.42 2.16
N ARG A 183 -12.53 36.90 0.99
CA ARG A 183 -12.85 37.50 -0.29
C ARG A 183 -14.30 37.24 -0.75
N TYR A 184 -14.88 36.09 -0.37
CA TYR A 184 -16.20 35.63 -0.83
C TYR A 184 -17.14 35.32 0.35
N PRO A 185 -17.64 36.31 1.08
CA PRO A 185 -18.47 36.11 2.29
C PRO A 185 -19.82 35.46 2.01
N GLY A 186 -20.31 35.51 0.75
CA GLY A 186 -21.56 34.87 0.32
C GLY A 186 -21.43 33.38 -0.04
N VAL A 187 -20.23 32.80 0.02
CA VAL A 187 -19.96 31.41 -0.30
C VAL A 187 -19.99 30.54 0.95
N VAL A 188 -20.59 29.35 0.87
CA VAL A 188 -20.66 28.42 2.00
C VAL A 188 -19.44 27.51 1.97
N PHE A 189 -18.54 27.64 2.96
CA PHE A 189 -17.35 26.82 3.11
C PHE A 189 -17.59 25.77 4.20
N HIS A 190 -17.69 24.51 3.81
CA HIS A 190 -18.00 23.39 4.70
C HIS A 190 -16.78 22.79 5.40
N GLY A 191 -15.55 23.19 5.02
CA GLY A 191 -14.31 22.59 5.54
C GLY A 191 -14.08 21.18 5.01
N MET A 192 -13.08 20.50 5.57
CA MET A 192 -12.76 19.12 5.22
C MET A 192 -13.90 18.17 5.62
N LYS A 193 -14.20 17.22 4.74
CA LYS A 193 -15.19 16.17 4.97
C LYS A 193 -14.55 14.80 4.78
N THR A 194 -15.02 13.83 5.55
CA THR A 194 -14.63 12.44 5.38
C THR A 194 -15.22 11.87 4.11
N ARG A 195 -14.63 10.77 3.63
CA ARG A 195 -15.16 10.05 2.45
C ARG A 195 -16.63 9.70 2.61
N ASP A 196 -17.05 9.28 3.81
CA ASP A 196 -18.43 8.86 4.09
C ASP A 196 -19.44 10.02 4.11
N GLU A 197 -18.98 11.22 4.39
CA GLU A 197 -19.84 12.42 4.36
C GLU A 197 -20.04 12.97 2.94
N LEU A 198 -19.06 12.82 2.03
CA LEU A 198 -19.06 13.42 0.70
C LEU A 198 -20.30 13.11 -0.14
N PRO A 199 -20.84 11.87 -0.18
CA PRO A 199 -22.04 11.58 -0.96
C PRO A 199 -23.25 12.47 -0.60
N ALA A 200 -23.38 12.85 0.68
CA ALA A 200 -24.46 13.72 1.12
C ALA A 200 -24.38 15.14 0.53
N PHE A 201 -23.17 15.66 0.30
CA PHE A 201 -22.94 16.94 -0.33
C PHE A 201 -23.19 16.87 -1.84
N TYR A 202 -22.66 15.87 -2.54
CA TYR A 202 -22.92 15.67 -3.97
C TYR A 202 -24.40 15.51 -4.29
N ARG A 203 -25.16 14.79 -3.46
CA ARG A 203 -26.60 14.56 -3.63
C ARG A 203 -27.44 15.84 -3.55
N GLN A 204 -27.02 16.82 -2.76
CA GLN A 204 -27.74 18.08 -2.59
C GLN A 204 -27.48 19.06 -3.74
N ALA A 205 -26.33 18.99 -4.38
CA ALA A 205 -25.94 19.91 -5.44
C ALA A 205 -26.64 19.64 -6.79
N VAL A 206 -26.62 20.62 -7.68
CA VAL A 206 -27.17 20.53 -9.03
C VAL A 206 -26.09 20.40 -10.10
N VAL A 207 -24.91 20.99 -9.89
CA VAL A 207 -23.74 20.91 -10.75
C VAL A 207 -22.49 20.81 -9.89
N PHE A 208 -21.59 19.93 -10.26
CA PHE A 208 -20.24 19.87 -9.73
C PHE A 208 -19.34 20.75 -10.59
N VAL A 209 -18.75 21.79 -10.00
CA VAL A 209 -17.88 22.71 -10.72
C VAL A 209 -16.42 22.38 -10.46
N PHE A 210 -15.67 22.12 -11.54
CA PHE A 210 -14.27 21.76 -11.48
C PHE A 210 -13.40 22.81 -12.20
N PRO A 211 -12.95 23.84 -11.49
CA PRO A 211 -12.23 24.97 -12.09
C PRO A 211 -10.73 24.72 -12.27
N SER A 212 -10.21 23.56 -11.86
CA SER A 212 -8.79 23.22 -11.94
C SER A 212 -8.33 23.09 -13.39
N ARG A 213 -7.10 23.55 -13.68
CA ARG A 213 -6.45 23.44 -15.00
C ARG A 213 -5.25 22.48 -15.01
N THR A 214 -4.93 21.84 -13.89
CA THR A 214 -3.66 21.12 -13.72
C THR A 214 -3.80 19.67 -13.23
N ASP A 215 -5.02 19.17 -13.13
CA ASP A 215 -5.25 17.80 -12.66
C ASP A 215 -4.96 16.76 -13.77
N THR A 216 -4.45 15.60 -13.35
CA THR A 216 -4.15 14.48 -14.26
C THR A 216 -5.35 13.60 -14.54
N PHE A 217 -6.32 13.52 -13.59
CA PHE A 217 -7.51 12.70 -13.70
C PHE A 217 -8.73 13.36 -13.05
N GLY A 218 -8.67 13.65 -11.74
CA GLY A 218 -9.78 14.21 -10.97
C GLY A 218 -10.78 13.15 -10.52
N LEU A 219 -10.42 12.32 -9.53
CA LEU A 219 -11.32 11.29 -8.95
C LEU A 219 -12.68 11.87 -8.53
N VAL A 220 -12.69 13.09 -8.02
CA VAL A 220 -13.91 13.81 -7.62
C VAL A 220 -14.92 14.01 -8.76
N LEU A 221 -14.47 13.99 -10.03
CA LEU A 221 -15.35 14.02 -11.21
C LEU A 221 -16.19 12.74 -11.26
N LEU A 222 -15.55 11.59 -11.08
CA LEU A 222 -16.24 10.29 -11.06
C LEU A 222 -17.18 10.17 -9.85
N GLU A 223 -16.75 10.64 -8.67
CA GLU A 223 -17.57 10.63 -7.46
C GLU A 223 -18.83 11.46 -7.62
N ALA A 224 -18.72 12.67 -8.21
CA ALA A 224 -19.84 13.51 -8.52
C ALA A 224 -20.80 12.85 -9.52
N MET A 225 -20.26 12.34 -10.64
CA MET A 225 -21.05 11.68 -11.68
C MET A 225 -21.71 10.39 -11.13
N ALA A 226 -21.03 9.64 -10.28
CA ALA A 226 -21.60 8.46 -9.61
C ALA A 226 -22.80 8.82 -8.72
N CYS A 227 -22.80 10.00 -8.11
CA CYS A 227 -23.99 10.56 -7.43
C CYS A 227 -25.04 11.15 -8.38
N GLY A 228 -24.87 11.00 -9.70
CA GLY A 228 -25.73 11.56 -10.73
C GLY A 228 -25.60 13.09 -10.84
N LEU A 229 -24.49 13.67 -10.41
CA LEU A 229 -24.24 15.11 -10.44
C LEU A 229 -23.43 15.47 -11.68
N PRO A 230 -23.99 16.24 -12.64
CA PRO A 230 -23.26 16.63 -13.84
C PRO A 230 -22.10 17.56 -13.52
N VAL A 231 -21.03 17.41 -14.29
CA VAL A 231 -19.79 18.17 -14.16
C VAL A 231 -19.80 19.38 -15.09
N ALA A 232 -19.29 20.51 -14.60
CA ALA A 232 -18.90 21.67 -15.40
C ALA A 232 -17.40 21.92 -15.19
N ALA A 233 -16.59 21.91 -16.26
CA ALA A 233 -15.15 22.05 -16.16
C ALA A 233 -14.54 22.74 -17.38
N PHE A 234 -13.28 23.14 -17.28
CA PHE A 234 -12.50 23.58 -18.43
C PHE A 234 -12.07 22.38 -19.28
N PRO A 235 -11.92 22.55 -20.62
CA PRO A 235 -11.47 21.51 -21.54
C PRO A 235 -9.95 21.30 -21.45
N VAL A 236 -9.48 20.78 -20.30
CA VAL A 236 -8.07 20.51 -20.00
C VAL A 236 -7.86 19.05 -19.67
N THR A 237 -6.61 18.62 -19.60
CA THR A 237 -6.22 17.26 -19.18
C THR A 237 -6.92 16.87 -17.88
N GLY A 238 -7.38 15.64 -17.79
CA GLY A 238 -8.25 15.15 -16.74
C GLY A 238 -9.71 15.27 -17.17
N PRO A 239 -10.36 16.43 -17.14
CA PRO A 239 -11.71 16.61 -17.64
C PRO A 239 -11.93 16.13 -19.08
N ILE A 240 -11.03 16.41 -20.02
CA ILE A 240 -11.14 15.91 -21.42
C ILE A 240 -11.20 14.37 -21.45
N ASP A 241 -10.37 13.68 -20.66
CA ASP A 241 -10.31 12.24 -20.68
C ASP A 241 -11.43 11.56 -19.87
N VAL A 242 -11.91 12.24 -18.81
CA VAL A 242 -12.87 11.67 -17.84
C VAL A 242 -14.30 12.05 -18.19
N VAL A 243 -14.55 13.25 -18.65
CA VAL A 243 -15.87 13.77 -19.04
C VAL A 243 -16.02 13.79 -20.56
N GLY A 244 -15.09 14.43 -21.27
CA GLY A 244 -15.12 14.56 -22.73
C GLY A 244 -16.46 15.08 -23.24
N ASP A 245 -16.90 14.53 -24.38
CA ASP A 245 -18.21 14.82 -24.98
C ASP A 245 -19.35 13.91 -24.46
N SER A 246 -19.17 13.31 -23.30
CA SER A 246 -20.13 12.36 -22.73
C SER A 246 -21.33 13.01 -22.06
N ASP A 247 -22.27 12.16 -21.63
CA ASP A 247 -23.39 12.61 -20.79
C ASP A 247 -22.94 13.00 -19.35
N GLY A 248 -21.68 12.79 -18.97
CA GLY A 248 -21.14 13.06 -17.62
C GLY A 248 -21.10 14.54 -17.24
N GLY A 249 -21.02 15.44 -18.22
CA GLY A 249 -20.91 16.88 -17.93
C GLY A 249 -20.77 17.72 -19.18
N VAL A 250 -20.25 18.93 -19.00
CA VAL A 250 -19.96 19.90 -20.05
C VAL A 250 -18.59 20.51 -19.84
N LEU A 251 -17.81 20.58 -20.90
CA LEU A 251 -16.50 21.23 -20.92
C LEU A 251 -16.59 22.48 -21.80
N ASP A 252 -16.19 23.63 -21.25
CA ASP A 252 -16.19 24.91 -21.99
C ASP A 252 -15.08 25.81 -21.39
N ASP A 253 -14.50 26.66 -22.23
CA ASP A 253 -13.56 27.71 -21.81
C ASP A 253 -14.27 28.82 -21.00
N ASP A 254 -15.57 29.04 -21.23
CA ASP A 254 -16.46 29.76 -20.32
C ASP A 254 -17.05 28.79 -19.27
N LEU A 255 -16.48 28.77 -18.10
CA LEU A 255 -16.95 27.91 -17.00
C LEU A 255 -18.41 28.22 -16.60
N GLY A 256 -18.85 29.45 -16.74
CA GLY A 256 -20.25 29.86 -16.51
C GLY A 256 -21.21 29.25 -17.55
N ALA A 257 -20.80 29.23 -18.81
CA ALA A 257 -21.56 28.55 -19.88
C ALA A 257 -21.61 27.04 -19.60
N ALA A 258 -20.46 26.42 -19.23
CA ALA A 258 -20.42 25.02 -18.84
C ALA A 258 -21.39 24.72 -17.69
N CYS A 259 -21.47 25.56 -16.66
CA CYS A 259 -22.42 25.42 -15.54
C CYS A 259 -23.89 25.46 -16.01
N ARG A 260 -24.24 26.42 -16.87
CA ARG A 260 -25.60 26.57 -17.37
C ARG A 260 -26.04 25.40 -18.24
N GLU A 261 -25.16 24.88 -19.09
CA GLU A 261 -25.43 23.71 -19.92
C GLU A 261 -25.44 22.40 -19.10
N ALA A 262 -24.57 22.25 -18.12
CA ALA A 262 -24.55 21.10 -17.23
C ALA A 262 -25.87 20.94 -16.46
N LEU A 263 -26.55 22.04 -16.10
CA LEU A 263 -27.87 22.00 -15.46
C LEU A 263 -28.92 21.25 -16.27
N LYS A 264 -28.77 21.20 -17.61
CA LYS A 264 -29.72 20.54 -18.55
C LYS A 264 -29.46 19.03 -18.67
N LYS A 265 -28.32 18.51 -18.18
CA LYS A 265 -27.96 17.11 -18.29
C LYS A 265 -28.85 16.23 -17.41
N PRO A 266 -29.46 15.16 -17.95
CA PRO A 266 -30.25 14.22 -17.16
C PRO A 266 -29.38 13.41 -16.18
N ARG A 267 -29.68 13.48 -14.90
CA ARG A 267 -28.88 12.83 -13.83
C ARG A 267 -28.74 11.32 -14.01
N GLY A 268 -29.77 10.65 -14.53
CA GLY A 268 -29.72 9.21 -14.82
C GLY A 268 -28.68 8.87 -15.87
N LYS A 269 -28.55 9.71 -16.93
CA LYS A 269 -27.49 9.51 -17.93
C LYS A 269 -26.09 9.80 -17.38
N VAL A 270 -25.97 10.82 -16.53
CA VAL A 270 -24.71 11.13 -15.83
C VAL A 270 -24.26 9.93 -14.97
N ARG A 271 -25.18 9.32 -14.22
CA ARG A 271 -24.92 8.13 -13.43
C ARG A 271 -24.54 6.94 -14.31
N ALA A 272 -25.29 6.66 -15.37
CA ALA A 272 -25.01 5.57 -16.30
C ALA A 272 -23.61 5.70 -16.93
N TYR A 273 -23.18 6.93 -17.22
CA TYR A 273 -21.83 7.16 -17.70
C TYR A 273 -20.77 6.84 -16.61
N ALA A 274 -20.98 7.25 -15.36
CA ALA A 274 -20.05 6.92 -14.26
C ALA A 274 -19.94 5.41 -14.02
N GLU A 275 -20.97 4.62 -14.30
CA GLU A 275 -20.96 3.15 -14.17
C GLU A 275 -20.01 2.47 -15.16
N THR A 276 -19.53 3.17 -16.19
CA THR A 276 -18.49 2.67 -17.10
C THR A 276 -17.08 2.67 -16.47
N PHE A 277 -16.92 3.24 -15.26
CA PHE A 277 -15.65 3.33 -14.53
C PHE A 277 -15.66 2.53 -13.22
N PRO A 278 -15.95 1.21 -13.23
CA PRO A 278 -15.93 0.42 -12.01
C PRO A 278 -14.48 0.20 -11.54
N TRP A 279 -14.29 0.12 -10.22
CA TRP A 279 -12.98 -0.18 -9.62
C TRP A 279 -12.37 -1.49 -10.09
N ASP A 280 -13.19 -2.51 -10.38
CA ASP A 280 -12.73 -3.80 -10.85
C ASP A 280 -11.96 -3.72 -12.17
N ASN A 281 -12.36 -2.83 -13.06
CA ASN A 281 -11.64 -2.60 -14.32
C ASN A 281 -10.27 -1.98 -14.05
N ALA A 282 -10.22 -0.96 -13.19
CA ALA A 282 -8.95 -0.33 -12.81
C ALA A 282 -8.01 -1.33 -12.13
N SER A 283 -8.54 -2.18 -11.25
CA SER A 283 -7.78 -3.23 -10.55
C SER A 283 -7.24 -4.30 -11.52
N ARG A 284 -8.07 -4.78 -12.45
CA ARG A 284 -7.64 -5.75 -13.47
C ARG A 284 -6.55 -5.16 -14.38
N MET A 285 -6.71 -3.92 -14.82
CA MET A 285 -5.70 -3.24 -15.63
C MET A 285 -4.40 -3.04 -14.85
N PHE A 286 -4.47 -2.68 -13.56
CA PHE A 286 -3.29 -2.60 -12.71
C PHE A 286 -2.53 -3.93 -12.68
N LEU A 287 -3.23 -5.02 -12.38
CA LEU A 287 -2.64 -6.35 -12.31
C LEU A 287 -2.04 -6.80 -13.64
N SER A 288 -2.69 -6.49 -14.77
CA SER A 288 -2.19 -6.85 -16.10
C SER A 288 -0.88 -6.14 -16.49
N HIS A 289 -0.59 -4.99 -15.88
CA HIS A 289 0.66 -4.26 -16.12
C HIS A 289 1.79 -4.62 -15.15
N LEU A 290 1.49 -5.35 -14.07
CA LEU A 290 2.54 -5.80 -13.16
C LEU A 290 3.44 -6.83 -13.85
N VAL A 291 4.72 -6.74 -13.53
CA VAL A 291 5.73 -7.69 -14.03
C VAL A 291 6.35 -8.43 -12.86
N LEU A 292 6.61 -9.72 -13.02
CA LEU A 292 7.31 -10.49 -12.01
C LEU A 292 8.66 -9.82 -11.70
N SER A 293 8.91 -9.59 -10.45
CA SER A 293 10.12 -8.93 -9.94
C SER A 293 11.39 -9.69 -10.32
N ARG A 294 11.27 -11.03 -10.35
CA ARG A 294 12.31 -11.97 -10.78
C ARG A 294 11.70 -12.99 -11.72
N ASN A 295 12.51 -13.63 -12.55
CA ASN A 295 12.04 -14.78 -13.34
C ASN A 295 11.83 -15.98 -12.40
N PRO A 296 10.87 -16.88 -12.69
CA PRO A 296 10.69 -18.11 -11.91
C PRO A 296 11.96 -18.95 -11.79
N GLU A 297 12.84 -18.90 -12.80
CA GLU A 297 14.14 -19.58 -12.81
C GLU A 297 15.15 -18.95 -11.84
N ASP A 298 15.03 -17.66 -11.55
CA ASP A 298 15.87 -16.94 -10.57
C ASP A 298 15.53 -17.31 -9.13
N TYR A 299 14.37 -17.93 -8.87
CA TYR A 299 14.00 -18.48 -7.57
C TYR A 299 14.79 -19.74 -7.21
N SER A 300 15.37 -20.43 -8.19
CA SER A 300 16.25 -21.60 -7.97
C SER A 300 17.63 -21.21 -7.43
N VAL A 301 18.02 -19.94 -7.62
CA VAL A 301 19.21 -19.32 -7.05
C VAL A 301 18.74 -18.21 -6.11
N LEU A 302 17.99 -18.58 -5.07
CA LEU A 302 17.88 -17.73 -3.91
C LEU A 302 19.30 -17.43 -3.45
N ASP A 303 19.74 -16.19 -3.63
CA ASP A 303 20.82 -15.62 -2.85
C ASP A 303 20.48 -15.87 -1.39
N ASN A 304 20.92 -17.02 -0.92
CA ASN A 304 20.87 -17.33 0.49
C ASN A 304 21.76 -16.25 1.14
N PRO A 305 21.18 -15.29 1.89
CA PRO A 305 21.95 -14.21 2.49
C PRO A 305 23.03 -14.75 3.44
N TYR A 306 23.04 -16.06 3.67
CA TYR A 306 24.03 -16.81 4.43
C TYR A 306 25.11 -17.45 3.55
N LYS A 307 25.00 -17.41 2.21
CA LYS A 307 25.96 -18.02 1.27
C LYS A 307 27.24 -17.19 1.12
N ASP A 308 27.18 -15.90 1.38
CA ASP A 308 28.33 -14.99 1.22
C ASP A 308 29.29 -14.99 2.43
N ASN A 309 28.92 -15.65 3.52
CA ASN A 309 29.77 -15.80 4.68
C ASN A 309 30.63 -17.08 4.54
N THR A 310 31.92 -16.93 4.26
CA THR A 310 32.90 -18.02 4.20
C THR A 310 33.73 -18.08 5.49
N GLY A 311 34.16 -19.28 5.89
CA GLY A 311 35.09 -19.48 7.03
C GLY A 311 34.49 -19.08 8.40
N MET A 312 35.30 -18.44 9.25
CA MET A 312 34.97 -18.10 10.64
C MET A 312 33.74 -17.13 10.73
N LEU A 313 33.55 -16.25 9.76
CA LEU A 313 32.38 -15.33 9.71
C LEU A 313 31.06 -16.10 9.57
N ARG A 314 31.07 -17.24 8.86
CA ARG A 314 29.91 -18.13 8.74
C ARG A 314 29.55 -18.77 10.08
N ALA A 315 30.56 -19.20 10.83
CA ALA A 315 30.36 -19.81 12.16
C ALA A 315 29.78 -18.79 13.16
N VAL A 316 30.29 -17.54 13.15
CA VAL A 316 29.79 -16.45 14.00
C VAL A 316 28.37 -16.08 13.63
N ALA A 317 28.06 -15.97 12.34
CA ALA A 317 26.70 -15.68 11.87
C ALA A 317 25.72 -16.83 12.23
N ALA A 318 26.15 -18.09 12.10
CA ALA A 318 25.36 -19.25 12.50
C ALA A 318 25.09 -19.25 14.02
N ALA A 319 26.10 -19.01 14.84
CA ALA A 319 25.93 -18.89 16.29
C ALA A 319 24.94 -17.76 16.67
N ARG A 320 25.08 -16.59 16.05
CA ARG A 320 24.16 -15.46 16.27
C ARG A 320 22.72 -15.80 15.90
N ASN A 321 22.52 -16.52 14.79
CA ASN A 321 21.20 -16.96 14.36
C ASN A 321 20.62 -18.00 15.31
N SER A 322 21.44 -18.92 15.81
CA SER A 322 21.02 -19.92 16.81
C SER A 322 20.57 -19.26 18.11
N PHE A 323 21.33 -18.26 18.62
CA PHE A 323 20.90 -17.47 19.78
C PHE A 323 19.61 -16.71 19.53
N SER A 324 19.45 -16.14 18.34
CA SER A 324 18.21 -15.44 17.95
C SER A 324 17.04 -16.42 17.90
N GLY A 325 17.21 -17.62 17.33
CA GLY A 325 16.18 -18.65 17.26
C GLY A 325 15.72 -19.11 18.66
N LEU A 326 16.67 -19.41 19.57
CA LEU A 326 16.37 -19.73 20.95
C LEU A 326 15.61 -18.61 21.68
N ARG A 327 16.02 -17.36 21.48
CA ARG A 327 15.33 -16.21 22.06
C ARG A 327 13.90 -16.07 21.57
N PHE A 328 13.64 -16.29 20.27
CA PHE A 328 12.29 -16.28 19.72
C PHE A 328 11.46 -17.43 20.28
N ALA A 329 12.00 -18.66 20.34
CA ALA A 329 11.29 -19.80 20.91
C ALA A 329 10.88 -19.55 22.37
N ILE A 330 11.77 -18.99 23.19
CA ILE A 330 11.47 -18.63 24.58
C ILE A 330 10.44 -17.49 24.68
N ALA A 331 10.49 -16.50 23.77
CA ALA A 331 9.61 -15.33 23.84
C ALA A 331 8.20 -15.60 23.31
N GLU A 332 8.08 -16.36 22.21
CA GLU A 332 6.85 -16.46 21.43
C GLU A 332 6.17 -17.84 21.53
N GLU A 333 6.95 -18.94 21.74
CA GLU A 333 6.41 -20.30 21.73
C GLU A 333 6.07 -20.78 23.17
N SER A 334 4.78 -20.95 23.43
CA SER A 334 4.30 -21.40 24.74
C SER A 334 4.67 -22.86 25.03
N ALA A 335 4.64 -23.73 24.02
CA ALA A 335 5.01 -25.15 24.16
C ALA A 335 6.49 -25.29 24.51
N PHE A 336 7.37 -24.60 23.79
CA PHE A 336 8.80 -24.63 24.09
C PHE A 336 9.12 -24.15 25.51
N ARG A 337 8.44 -23.12 26.02
CA ARG A 337 8.62 -22.68 27.44
C ARG A 337 8.22 -23.74 28.45
N GLN A 338 7.13 -24.46 28.18
CA GLN A 338 6.66 -25.54 29.07
C GLN A 338 7.64 -26.71 29.08
N GLU A 339 8.14 -27.11 27.91
CA GLU A 339 9.12 -28.17 27.79
C GLU A 339 10.47 -27.79 28.42
N LEU A 340 10.93 -26.56 28.24
CA LEU A 340 12.14 -26.04 28.87
C LEU A 340 11.99 -26.02 30.39
N ALA A 341 10.82 -25.66 30.93
CA ALA A 341 10.55 -25.67 32.37
C ALA A 341 10.56 -27.09 32.95
N LEU A 342 10.14 -28.10 32.18
CA LEU A 342 10.23 -29.52 32.57
C LEU A 342 11.63 -30.07 32.38
N ALA A 343 12.39 -29.65 31.38
CA ALA A 343 13.75 -30.10 31.12
C ALA A 343 14.72 -29.75 32.25
N ILE A 344 14.55 -28.59 32.87
CA ILE A 344 15.45 -28.14 33.98
C ILE A 344 15.45 -29.13 35.16
N PRO A 345 14.30 -29.48 35.80
CA PRO A 345 14.28 -30.46 36.88
C PRO A 345 14.68 -31.84 36.40
N MET A 346 14.36 -32.25 35.16
CA MET A 346 14.81 -33.54 34.63
C MET A 346 16.32 -33.60 34.51
N LEU A 347 16.99 -32.59 34.01
CA LEU A 347 18.44 -32.51 33.96
C LEU A 347 19.05 -32.55 35.37
N LEU A 348 18.46 -31.89 36.35
CA LEU A 348 18.89 -31.96 37.76
C LEU A 348 18.81 -33.39 38.31
N ILE A 349 17.72 -34.11 38.04
CA ILE A 349 17.55 -35.53 38.43
C ILE A 349 18.65 -36.39 37.78
N ALA A 350 18.95 -36.19 36.50
CA ALA A 350 20.00 -36.93 35.80
C ALA A 350 21.39 -36.74 36.43
N PHE A 351 21.67 -35.56 37.00
CA PHE A 351 22.96 -35.31 37.71
C PHE A 351 23.00 -35.88 39.11
N VAL A 352 21.88 -35.82 39.85
CA VAL A 352 21.84 -36.22 41.27
C VAL A 352 21.60 -37.73 41.44
N LEU A 353 20.94 -38.39 40.53
CA LEU A 353 20.63 -39.82 40.62
C LEU A 353 21.91 -40.64 40.67
N PRO A 354 22.06 -41.61 41.64
CA PRO A 354 23.18 -42.54 41.64
C PRO A 354 23.12 -43.46 40.42
N GLY A 355 24.26 -43.80 39.83
CA GLY A 355 24.29 -44.67 38.64
C GLY A 355 25.49 -44.40 37.74
N GLU A 356 25.63 -45.26 36.72
CA GLU A 356 26.70 -45.18 35.75
C GLU A 356 26.65 -43.92 34.88
N LEU A 357 27.79 -43.39 34.50
CA LEU A 357 27.86 -42.18 33.64
C LEU A 357 27.12 -42.37 32.33
N ALA A 358 27.12 -43.56 31.75
CA ALA A 358 26.41 -43.84 30.49
C ALA A 358 24.91 -43.61 30.59
N LEU A 359 24.27 -44.03 31.68
CA LEU A 359 22.86 -43.83 31.95
C LEU A 359 22.50 -42.35 32.15
N LYS A 360 23.34 -41.63 32.91
CA LYS A 360 23.20 -40.17 33.09
C LYS A 360 23.28 -39.43 31.76
N MET A 361 24.24 -39.81 30.91
CA MET A 361 24.35 -39.22 29.56
C MET A 361 23.13 -39.52 28.70
N LEU A 362 22.56 -40.72 28.78
CA LEU A 362 21.34 -41.10 28.04
C LEU A 362 20.13 -40.26 28.50
N MET A 363 19.96 -40.01 29.81
CA MET A 363 18.95 -39.12 30.34
C MET A 363 19.11 -37.70 29.85
N VAL A 364 20.31 -37.15 29.86
CA VAL A 364 20.61 -35.80 29.34
C VAL A 364 20.31 -35.73 27.84
N MET A 365 20.77 -36.73 27.06
CA MET A 365 20.56 -36.75 25.60
C MET A 365 19.09 -36.80 25.23
N THR A 366 18.27 -37.60 25.89
CA THR A 366 16.83 -37.68 25.61
C THR A 366 16.11 -36.40 26.00
N THR A 367 16.47 -35.77 27.10
CA THR A 367 15.91 -34.46 27.50
C THR A 367 16.24 -33.37 26.46
N VAL A 368 17.49 -33.31 26.01
CA VAL A 368 17.90 -32.33 24.99
C VAL A 368 17.23 -32.65 23.64
N LEU A 369 17.03 -33.93 23.31
CA LEU A 369 16.34 -34.35 22.09
C LEU A 369 14.90 -33.82 22.04
N VAL A 370 14.16 -33.85 23.15
CA VAL A 370 12.80 -33.26 23.22
C VAL A 370 12.83 -31.79 22.82
N LEU A 371 13.73 -30.98 23.37
CA LEU A 371 13.86 -29.57 23.06
C LEU A 371 14.25 -29.33 21.59
N ILE A 372 15.08 -30.18 21.00
CA ILE A 372 15.48 -30.12 19.58
C ILE A 372 14.25 -30.39 18.70
N VAL A 373 13.46 -31.44 19.00
CA VAL A 373 12.29 -31.84 18.23
C VAL A 373 11.23 -30.76 18.30
N GLU A 374 11.02 -30.12 19.44
CA GLU A 374 10.08 -29.00 19.59
C GLU A 374 10.50 -27.77 18.74
N LEU A 375 11.79 -27.42 18.76
CA LEU A 375 12.30 -26.35 17.88
C LEU A 375 12.08 -26.64 16.38
N LEU A 376 12.25 -27.91 15.99
CA LEU A 376 11.97 -28.35 14.61
C LEU A 376 10.47 -28.28 14.30
N ASN A 377 9.60 -28.70 15.22
CA ASN A 377 8.15 -28.60 15.09
C ASN A 377 7.72 -27.13 14.91
N SER A 378 8.16 -26.24 15.80
CA SER A 378 7.88 -24.80 15.70
C SER A 378 8.37 -24.21 14.37
N SER A 379 9.53 -24.68 13.86
CA SER A 379 10.04 -24.21 12.55
C SER A 379 9.16 -24.67 11.38
N VAL A 380 8.62 -25.88 11.42
CA VAL A 380 7.69 -26.42 10.42
C VAL A 380 6.37 -25.65 10.48
N GLU A 381 5.84 -25.39 11.68
CA GLU A 381 4.62 -24.60 11.84
C GLU A 381 4.76 -23.19 11.29
N ALA A 382 5.84 -22.49 11.62
CA ALA A 382 6.15 -21.16 11.09
C ALA A 382 6.30 -21.16 9.56
N ALA A 383 6.91 -22.21 8.98
CA ALA A 383 7.04 -22.34 7.51
C ALA A 383 5.68 -22.58 6.84
N VAL A 384 4.83 -23.44 7.41
CA VAL A 384 3.48 -23.73 6.90
C VAL A 384 2.59 -22.50 6.99
N ASP A 385 2.61 -21.77 8.11
CA ASP A 385 1.80 -20.57 8.32
C ASP A 385 2.23 -19.41 7.42
N ARG A 386 3.50 -19.35 7.04
CA ARG A 386 3.98 -18.40 6.03
C ARG A 386 3.40 -18.66 4.63
N ILE A 387 3.17 -19.93 4.27
CA ILE A 387 2.67 -20.30 2.94
C ILE A 387 1.20 -19.93 2.80
N SER A 388 0.36 -20.25 3.78
CA SER A 388 -1.07 -19.88 3.79
C SER A 388 -1.71 -20.15 5.15
N TYR A 389 -2.52 -19.21 5.64
CA TYR A 389 -3.46 -19.44 6.75
C TYR A 389 -4.72 -20.22 6.34
N SER A 390 -4.91 -20.53 5.04
CA SER A 390 -6.04 -21.33 4.59
C SER A 390 -5.87 -22.80 4.99
N ARG A 391 -6.98 -23.44 5.42
CA ARG A 391 -6.97 -24.86 5.82
C ARG A 391 -6.76 -25.76 4.59
N HIS A 392 -5.53 -26.16 4.35
CA HIS A 392 -5.18 -27.12 3.31
C HIS A 392 -4.79 -28.48 3.93
N GLY A 393 -5.25 -29.59 3.32
CA GLY A 393 -5.06 -30.93 3.88
C GLY A 393 -3.59 -31.33 4.11
N LEU A 394 -2.66 -30.89 3.24
CA LEU A 394 -1.23 -31.15 3.40
C LEU A 394 -0.60 -30.32 4.51
N SER A 395 -1.01 -29.07 4.67
CA SER A 395 -0.54 -28.19 5.74
C SER A 395 -0.92 -28.74 7.12
N ARG A 396 -2.15 -29.25 7.23
CA ARG A 396 -2.60 -29.94 8.45
C ARG A 396 -1.75 -31.19 8.75
N ARG A 397 -1.51 -32.05 7.75
CA ARG A 397 -0.69 -33.26 7.93
C ARG A 397 0.74 -32.93 8.35
N ALA A 398 1.35 -31.87 7.83
CA ALA A 398 2.69 -31.46 8.22
C ALA A 398 2.74 -31.08 9.71
N LYS A 399 1.77 -30.31 10.20
CA LYS A 399 1.64 -29.96 11.62
C LYS A 399 1.36 -31.17 12.49
N ASP A 400 0.44 -32.08 12.08
CA ASP A 400 0.13 -33.31 12.80
C ASP A 400 1.37 -34.22 12.94
N TYR A 401 2.23 -34.32 11.91
CA TYR A 401 3.48 -35.06 11.98
C TYR A 401 4.52 -34.42 12.92
N GLY A 402 4.63 -33.09 12.93
CA GLY A 402 5.48 -32.39 13.87
C GLY A 402 5.09 -32.66 15.33
N SER A 403 3.79 -32.50 15.65
CA SER A 403 3.26 -32.80 16.97
C SER A 403 3.42 -34.26 17.38
N ALA A 404 3.28 -35.22 16.44
CA ALA A 404 3.54 -36.62 16.70
C ALA A 404 5.01 -36.91 17.00
N ALA A 405 5.95 -36.23 16.34
CA ALA A 405 7.39 -36.36 16.61
C ALA A 405 7.73 -35.85 18.03
N VAL A 406 7.14 -34.75 18.47
CA VAL A 406 7.27 -34.23 19.85
C VAL A 406 6.77 -35.25 20.87
N LEU A 407 5.56 -35.80 20.65
CA LEU A 407 4.99 -36.81 21.54
C LEU A 407 5.90 -38.05 21.65
N LEU A 408 6.42 -38.55 20.54
CA LEU A 408 7.34 -39.69 20.55
C LEU A 408 8.62 -39.40 21.28
N SER A 409 9.19 -38.21 21.17
CA SER A 409 10.40 -37.80 21.88
C SER A 409 10.18 -37.72 23.41
N LEU A 410 9.00 -37.19 23.82
CA LEU A 410 8.58 -37.17 25.22
C LEU A 410 8.43 -38.57 25.79
N VAL A 411 7.73 -39.46 25.09
CA VAL A 411 7.58 -40.86 25.51
C VAL A 411 8.92 -41.56 25.66
N LEU A 412 9.83 -41.38 24.68
CA LEU A 412 11.20 -41.93 24.78
C LEU A 412 11.93 -41.41 26.01
N CYS A 413 11.84 -40.12 26.27
CA CYS A 413 12.48 -39.49 27.41
C CYS A 413 11.93 -40.06 28.74
N PHE A 414 10.64 -40.17 28.91
CA PHE A 414 10.01 -40.75 30.11
C PHE A 414 10.36 -42.24 30.30
N VAL A 415 10.42 -43.05 29.25
CA VAL A 415 10.82 -44.45 29.31
C VAL A 415 12.27 -44.57 29.80
N VAL A 416 13.18 -43.78 29.26
CA VAL A 416 14.58 -43.78 29.68
C VAL A 416 14.71 -43.38 31.16
N TYR A 417 14.05 -42.31 31.58
CA TYR A 417 14.06 -41.89 32.99
C TYR A 417 13.47 -42.96 33.91
N GLY A 418 12.35 -43.59 33.49
CA GLY A 418 11.73 -44.67 34.25
C GLY A 418 12.68 -45.86 34.47
N PHE A 419 13.41 -46.31 33.45
CA PHE A 419 14.40 -47.37 33.57
C PHE A 419 15.59 -46.97 34.46
N CYS A 420 16.14 -45.76 34.28
CA CYS A 420 17.26 -45.29 35.04
C CYS A 420 16.92 -45.10 36.53
N ILE A 421 15.69 -44.64 36.84
CA ILE A 421 15.23 -44.49 38.25
C ILE A 421 15.00 -45.87 38.86
N MET A 422 14.40 -46.82 38.13
CA MET A 422 14.19 -48.19 38.64
C MET A 422 15.53 -48.87 38.93
N GLU A 423 16.52 -48.74 38.08
CA GLU A 423 17.86 -49.27 38.29
C GLU A 423 18.56 -48.64 39.52
N ALA A 424 18.46 -47.30 39.65
CA ALA A 424 19.03 -46.58 40.80
C ALA A 424 18.35 -46.95 42.14
N LEU A 425 17.08 -47.42 42.12
CA LEU A 425 16.35 -47.86 43.31
C LEU A 425 16.59 -49.34 43.63
N ALA A 426 17.05 -50.15 42.64
CA ALA A 426 17.30 -51.59 42.81
C ALA A 426 18.75 -51.93 43.24
N GLY A 427 19.68 -50.99 43.10
CA GLY A 427 21.05 -51.13 43.52
C GLY A 427 21.34 -50.37 44.81
#